data_8c54f7c7f0d3579debfc968ec47b0d1c
#
_entry.id   8c54f7c7f0d3579debfc968ec47b0d1c
#
_cell.length_a   1.000
_cell.length_b   1.000
_cell.length_c   1.000
_cell.angle_alpha   90.00
_cell.angle_beta   90.00
_cell.angle_gamma   90.00
#
_symmetry.space_group_name_H-M   'P 1'
#
loop_
_entity.id
_entity.type
_entity.pdbx_description
1 polymer ?
#
loop_
_entity_poly.entity_id
_entity_poly.type
_entity_poly.pdbx_seq_one_letter_code
_entity_poly.pdbx_strand_id
1 'polypeptide(L)'
;MVFFKTREFEFETRRVMWYCPNGGSDFAEVENICRQITDGNYESWYHGWKNGAEKLLKRSQRYSSKISRGHAFLRASRYFQASEFFLSPLDK
;
A
#
# COMPACT_ATOMS: atom_id res chain seq x y z
N MET A 1 -15.18 3.73 8.19
CA MET A 1 -14.88 2.44 7.53
C MET A 1 -13.78 1.70 8.27
N VAL A 2 -13.91 0.41 8.45
CA VAL A 2 -12.89 -0.44 9.09
C VAL A 2 -12.36 -1.42 8.06
N PHE A 3 -11.04 -1.41 7.88
CA PHE A 3 -10.39 -2.33 6.94
C PHE A 3 -10.09 -3.67 7.58
N PHE A 4 -9.65 -3.66 8.84
CA PHE A 4 -9.22 -4.87 9.56
C PHE A 4 -9.69 -4.83 11.00
N LYS A 5 -9.94 -6.03 11.57
CA LYS A 5 -10.21 -6.18 13.00
C LYS A 5 -8.92 -6.18 13.81
N THR A 6 -7.80 -6.67 13.25
CA THR A 6 -6.50 -6.63 13.89
C THR A 6 -6.06 -5.19 14.05
N ARG A 7 -5.81 -4.74 15.29
CA ARG A 7 -5.53 -3.33 15.59
C ARG A 7 -4.34 -2.78 14.84
N GLU A 8 -3.24 -3.51 14.81
CA GLU A 8 -2.02 -3.06 14.12
C GLU A 8 -2.25 -2.91 12.62
N PHE A 9 -3.01 -3.83 12.02
CA PHE A 9 -3.33 -3.76 10.60
C PHE A 9 -4.21 -2.54 10.30
N GLU A 10 -5.22 -2.34 11.13
CA GLU A 10 -6.12 -1.20 10.94
C GLU A 10 -5.39 0.13 11.13
N PHE A 11 -4.55 0.22 12.18
CA PHE A 11 -3.81 1.44 12.48
C PHE A 11 -2.87 1.79 11.33
N GLU A 12 -2.09 0.84 10.84
CA GLU A 12 -1.14 1.11 9.75
C GLU A 12 -1.85 1.45 8.45
N THR A 13 -2.97 0.78 8.15
CA THR A 13 -3.75 1.08 6.96
C THR A 13 -4.27 2.52 7.01
N ARG A 14 -4.75 2.97 8.18
CA ARG A 14 -5.20 4.36 8.34
C ARG A 14 -4.05 5.34 8.17
N ARG A 15 -2.86 5.00 8.62
CA ARG A 15 -1.68 5.85 8.41
C ARG A 15 -1.41 6.03 6.91
N VAL A 16 -1.48 4.95 6.15
CA VAL A 16 -1.31 5.03 4.69
C VAL A 16 -2.38 5.94 4.09
N MET A 17 -3.63 5.81 4.56
CA MET A 17 -4.73 6.63 4.06
C MET A 17 -4.56 8.12 4.36
N TRP A 18 -3.83 8.48 5.40
CA TRP A 18 -3.56 9.88 5.71
C TRP A 18 -2.80 10.61 4.62
N TYR A 19 -2.11 9.88 3.74
CA TYR A 19 -1.40 10.49 2.61
C TYR A 19 -2.33 10.77 1.42
N CYS A 20 -3.57 10.30 1.46
CA CYS A 20 -4.49 10.45 0.33
C CYS A 20 -4.70 11.90 -0.11
N PRO A 21 -4.97 12.85 0.81
CA PRO A 21 -5.18 14.24 0.40
C PRO A 21 -3.96 14.87 -0.27
N ASN A 22 -2.77 14.35 -0.02
CA ASN A 22 -1.52 14.86 -0.59
C ASN A 22 -1.01 14.02 -1.74
N GLY A 23 -1.82 13.08 -2.23
CA GLY A 23 -1.44 12.24 -3.36
C GLY A 23 -0.54 11.07 -3.03
N GLY A 24 -0.28 10.81 -1.73
CA GLY A 24 0.60 9.72 -1.30
C GLY A 24 -0.10 8.36 -1.17
N SER A 25 -1.40 8.32 -1.36
CA SER A 25 -2.18 7.09 -1.41
C SER A 25 -3.48 7.36 -2.15
N ASP A 26 -4.22 6.29 -2.45
CA ASP A 26 -5.50 6.36 -3.14
C ASP A 26 -6.45 5.35 -2.50
N PHE A 27 -7.65 5.79 -2.16
CA PHE A 27 -8.61 4.96 -1.42
C PHE A 27 -8.92 3.65 -2.15
N ALA A 28 -9.20 3.71 -3.45
CA ALA A 28 -9.56 2.52 -4.20
C ALA A 28 -8.40 1.52 -4.28
N GLU A 29 -7.18 2.03 -4.43
CA GLU A 29 -5.99 1.18 -4.43
C GLU A 29 -5.79 0.51 -3.08
N VAL A 30 -5.92 1.27 -1.99
CA VAL A 30 -5.76 0.73 -0.64
C VAL A 30 -6.84 -0.30 -0.34
N GLU A 31 -8.09 0.00 -0.70
CA GLU A 31 -9.18 -0.96 -0.49
C GLU A 31 -8.93 -2.26 -1.25
N ASN A 32 -8.47 -2.17 -2.48
CA ASN A 32 -8.19 -3.34 -3.29
C ASN A 32 -7.05 -4.17 -2.70
N ILE A 33 -6.01 -3.51 -2.19
CA ILE A 33 -4.90 -4.19 -1.52
C ILE A 33 -5.41 -4.90 -0.26
N CYS A 34 -6.21 -4.22 0.55
CA CYS A 34 -6.73 -4.80 1.79
C CYS A 34 -7.57 -6.05 1.56
N ARG A 35 -8.28 -6.12 0.44
CA ARG A 35 -9.06 -7.31 0.09
C ARG A 35 -8.20 -8.55 -0.16
N GLN A 36 -6.93 -8.36 -0.47
CA GLN A 36 -5.99 -9.46 -0.72
C GLN A 36 -5.30 -9.93 0.54
N ILE A 37 -5.54 -9.28 1.66
CA ILE A 37 -4.85 -9.55 2.93
C ILE A 37 -5.79 -10.31 3.86
N THR A 38 -5.28 -11.41 4.43
CA THR A 38 -5.98 -12.14 5.48
C THR A 38 -5.73 -11.44 6.80
N ASP A 39 -6.81 -11.00 7.47
CA ASP A 39 -6.72 -10.24 8.71
C ASP A 39 -5.88 -10.98 9.75
N GLY A 40 -4.87 -10.31 10.28
CA GLY A 40 -3.97 -10.87 11.28
C GLY A 40 -2.83 -11.72 10.74
N ASN A 41 -2.81 -11.97 9.44
CA ASN A 41 -1.75 -12.78 8.82
C ASN A 41 -0.66 -11.86 8.26
N TYR A 42 0.50 -11.84 8.91
CA TYR A 42 1.59 -10.92 8.57
C TYR A 42 2.22 -11.21 7.21
N GLU A 43 2.27 -12.48 6.83
CA GLU A 43 2.79 -12.84 5.51
C GLU A 43 1.89 -12.29 4.40
N SER A 44 0.57 -12.42 4.55
CA SER A 44 -0.37 -11.87 3.58
C SER A 44 -0.33 -10.34 3.55
N TRP A 45 -0.06 -9.69 4.68
CA TRP A 45 0.15 -8.25 4.74
C TRP A 45 1.31 -7.83 3.86
N TYR A 46 2.46 -8.48 4.05
CA TYR A 46 3.65 -8.17 3.26
C TYR A 46 3.39 -8.33 1.76
N HIS A 47 2.86 -9.49 1.37
CA HIS A 47 2.63 -9.77 -0.05
C HIS A 47 1.54 -8.90 -0.65
N GLY A 48 0.49 -8.62 0.10
CA GLY A 48 -0.62 -7.78 -0.38
C GLY A 48 -0.16 -6.38 -0.74
N TRP A 49 0.52 -5.71 0.18
CA TRP A 49 1.03 -4.36 -0.07
C TRP A 49 2.10 -4.34 -1.14
N LYS A 50 3.04 -5.30 -1.10
CA LYS A 50 4.10 -5.38 -2.10
C LYS A 50 3.54 -5.59 -3.50
N ASN A 51 2.63 -6.54 -3.65
CA ASN A 51 2.02 -6.82 -4.95
C ASN A 51 1.21 -5.63 -5.46
N GLY A 52 0.51 -4.93 -4.57
CA GLY A 52 -0.24 -3.73 -4.94
C GLY A 52 0.69 -2.64 -5.46
N ALA A 53 1.81 -2.43 -4.79
CA ALA A 53 2.80 -1.44 -5.21
C ALA A 53 3.40 -1.82 -6.57
N GLU A 54 3.76 -3.07 -6.76
CA GLU A 54 4.34 -3.54 -8.01
C GLU A 54 3.37 -3.42 -9.19
N LYS A 55 2.11 -3.76 -8.97
CA LYS A 55 1.09 -3.62 -10.01
C LYS A 55 0.90 -2.16 -10.40
N LEU A 56 0.91 -1.26 -9.42
CA LEU A 56 0.79 0.17 -9.70
C LEU A 56 1.96 0.68 -10.53
N LEU A 57 3.19 0.31 -10.17
CA LEU A 57 4.37 0.70 -10.95
C LEU A 57 4.30 0.16 -12.38
N LYS A 58 3.92 -1.09 -12.55
CA LYS A 58 3.80 -1.70 -13.86
C LYS A 58 2.77 -0.96 -14.72
N ARG A 59 1.61 -0.65 -14.11
CA ARG A 59 0.56 0.08 -14.81
C ARG A 59 0.99 1.50 -15.17
N SER A 60 1.77 2.13 -14.28
CA SER A 60 2.21 3.51 -14.48
C SER A 60 3.14 3.67 -15.69
N GLN A 61 3.80 2.61 -16.11
CA GLN A 61 4.67 2.63 -17.28
C GLN A 61 3.89 2.97 -18.56
N ARG A 62 2.58 2.76 -18.53
CA ARG A 62 1.70 3.07 -19.68
C ARG A 62 1.21 4.52 -19.67
N TYR A 63 1.48 5.26 -18.59
CA TYR A 63 1.05 6.66 -18.50
C TYR A 63 1.93 7.53 -19.37
N SER A 64 1.31 8.39 -20.20
CA SER A 64 2.04 9.31 -21.06
C SER A 64 2.59 10.52 -20.30
N SER A 65 1.92 10.92 -19.20
CA SER A 65 2.29 12.09 -18.43
C SER A 65 3.37 11.76 -17.40
N LYS A 66 4.44 12.57 -17.38
CA LYS A 66 5.48 12.45 -16.34
C LYS A 66 4.91 12.73 -14.96
N ILE A 67 3.95 13.66 -14.86
CA ILE A 67 3.33 14.02 -13.60
C ILE A 67 2.55 12.82 -13.06
N SER A 68 1.75 12.17 -13.91
CA SER A 68 0.99 10.98 -13.51
C SER A 68 1.90 9.84 -13.08
N ARG A 69 3.02 9.63 -13.80
CA ARG A 69 4.00 8.61 -13.42
C ARG A 69 4.63 8.93 -12.07
N GLY A 70 4.94 10.22 -11.83
CA GLY A 70 5.51 10.65 -10.55
C GLY A 70 4.56 10.43 -9.39
N HIS A 71 3.27 10.74 -9.58
CA HIS A 71 2.24 10.49 -8.57
C HIS A 71 2.09 9.00 -8.27
N ALA A 72 2.09 8.17 -9.31
CA ALA A 72 2.02 6.72 -9.12
C ALA A 72 3.24 6.19 -8.38
N PHE A 73 4.42 6.70 -8.70
CA PHE A 73 5.66 6.33 -8.01
C PHE A 73 5.59 6.66 -6.53
N LEU A 74 5.08 7.85 -6.19
CA LEU A 74 4.94 8.26 -4.80
C LEU A 74 3.99 7.30 -4.05
N ARG A 75 2.84 7.00 -4.63
CA ARG A 75 1.90 6.07 -4.00
C ARG A 75 2.50 4.68 -3.83
N ALA A 76 3.17 4.18 -4.87
CA ALA A 76 3.82 2.87 -4.79
C ALA A 76 4.87 2.83 -3.68
N SER A 77 5.64 3.91 -3.50
CA SER A 77 6.63 4.00 -2.43
C SER A 77 5.98 3.85 -1.06
N ARG A 78 4.82 4.48 -0.85
CA ARG A 78 4.08 4.35 0.41
C ARG A 78 3.60 2.93 0.63
N TYR A 79 3.14 2.27 -0.43
CA TYR A 79 2.66 0.89 -0.32
C TYR A 79 3.82 -0.08 -0.04
N PHE A 80 4.99 0.14 -0.63
CA PHE A 80 6.19 -0.64 -0.30
C PHE A 80 6.58 -0.46 1.16
N GLN A 81 6.54 0.77 1.67
CA GLN A 81 6.83 1.04 3.08
C GLN A 81 5.85 0.27 3.99
N ALA A 82 4.56 0.28 3.64
CA ALA A 82 3.56 -0.46 4.40
C ALA A 82 3.85 -1.95 4.39
N SER A 83 4.28 -2.50 3.26
CA SER A 83 4.57 -3.93 3.15
C SER A 83 5.66 -4.37 4.13
N GLU A 84 6.63 -3.51 4.40
CA GLU A 84 7.77 -3.84 5.25
C GLU A 84 7.56 -3.50 6.72
N PHE A 85 6.42 -2.87 7.05
CA PHE A 85 6.23 -2.29 8.38
C PHE A 85 6.37 -3.31 9.50
N PHE A 86 5.88 -4.53 9.31
CA PHE A 86 5.89 -5.57 10.35
C PHE A 86 7.07 -6.53 10.24
N LEU A 87 7.98 -6.33 9.29
CA LEU A 87 9.18 -7.15 9.21
C LEU A 87 10.13 -6.82 10.36
N SER A 88 10.82 -7.83 10.87
CA SER A 88 11.88 -7.58 11.85
C SER A 88 13.04 -6.88 11.16
N PRO A 89 13.91 -6.17 11.92
CA PRO A 89 15.09 -5.53 11.33
C PRO A 89 16.00 -6.50 10.55
N LEU A 90 15.99 -7.77 10.92
CA LEU A 90 16.81 -8.78 10.25
C LEU A 90 16.24 -9.21 8.89
N ASP A 91 14.95 -8.97 8.67
CA ASP A 91 14.26 -9.36 7.43
C ASP A 91 14.30 -8.25 6.38
N LYS A 92 14.69 -7.05 6.76
CA LYS A 92 14.76 -5.91 5.84
C LYS A 92 16.12 -5.85 5.10
#